data_9d4fc971dfcd30ecf1db6aba711bdc8e
#
_entry.id   9d4fc971dfcd30ecf1db6aba711bdc8e
#
_cell.length_a   1.000
_cell.length_b   1.000
_cell.length_c   1.000
_cell.angle_alpha   90.00
_cell.angle_beta   90.00
_cell.angle_gamma   90.00
#
_symmetry.space_group_name_H-M   'P 1'
#
loop_
_entity.id
_entity.type
_entity.pdbx_description
1 polymer ?
#
loop_
_entity_poly.entity_id
_entity_poly.type
_entity_poly.pdbx_seq_one_letter_code
_entity_poly.pdbx_strand_id
1 'polypeptide(L)'
;MSKLKIAIVGAGYMGLLHAQVVAASPVAELSAFVDPNTATGSKAASDFGVRHFTDAAAALTANAADAYIVAAPDTLHEDVCRTLLDAGKPV
;
A
#
# COMPACT_ATOMS: atom_id res chain seq x y z
N MET A 1 17.20 -13.53 5.79
CA MET A 1 15.73 -13.58 5.96
C MET A 1 15.07 -12.51 5.16
N SER A 2 13.96 -12.85 4.54
CA SER A 2 13.18 -11.86 3.77
C SER A 2 12.46 -10.89 4.70
N LYS A 3 12.41 -9.64 4.31
CA LYS A 3 11.61 -8.64 5.01
C LYS A 3 10.14 -8.84 4.67
N LEU A 4 9.26 -8.46 5.60
CA LEU A 4 7.82 -8.41 5.35
C LEU A 4 7.53 -7.31 4.33
N LYS A 5 6.88 -7.65 3.24
CA LYS A 5 6.51 -6.67 2.22
C LYS A 5 5.20 -6.01 2.58
N ILE A 6 5.21 -4.68 2.66
CA ILE A 6 4.05 -3.89 3.05
C ILE A 6 3.72 -2.91 1.94
N ALA A 7 2.45 -2.89 1.54
CA ALA A 7 1.91 -1.90 0.62
C ALA A 7 1.10 -0.87 1.39
N ILE A 8 1.11 0.37 0.91
CA ILE A 8 0.33 1.46 1.50
C ILE A 8 -0.84 1.76 0.58
N VAL A 9 -2.05 1.71 1.12
CA VAL A 9 -3.26 2.12 0.41
C VAL A 9 -3.52 3.58 0.75
N GLY A 10 -3.43 4.44 -0.26
CA GLY A 10 -3.54 5.88 -0.08
C GLY A 10 -2.18 6.55 -0.06
N ALA A 11 -1.91 7.37 -1.06
CA ALA A 11 -0.62 8.07 -1.22
C ALA A 11 -0.69 9.54 -0.81
N GLY A 12 -1.68 9.91 0.01
CA GLY A 12 -1.77 11.24 0.59
C GLY A 12 -0.79 11.41 1.74
N TYR A 13 -0.96 12.50 2.51
CA TYR A 13 -0.03 12.87 3.57
C TYR A 13 0.22 11.73 4.58
N MET A 14 -0.84 11.12 5.10
CA MET A 14 -0.70 10.05 6.09
C MET A 14 -0.08 8.80 5.48
N GLY A 15 -0.46 8.47 4.24
CA GLY A 15 0.14 7.34 3.54
C GLY A 15 1.63 7.51 3.35
N LEU A 16 2.08 8.71 3.00
CA LEU A 16 3.50 9.01 2.83
C LEU A 16 4.26 8.92 4.15
N LEU A 17 3.65 9.35 5.27
CA LEU A 17 4.27 9.21 6.58
C LEU A 17 4.45 7.73 6.95
N HIS A 18 3.42 6.91 6.73
CA HIS A 18 3.53 5.47 6.97
C HIS A 18 4.61 4.84 6.08
N ALA A 19 4.67 5.27 4.82
CA ALA A 19 5.68 4.75 3.89
C ALA A 19 7.09 5.04 4.36
N GLN A 20 7.34 6.23 4.91
CA GLN A 20 8.65 6.59 5.43
C GLN A 20 9.04 5.68 6.60
N VAL A 21 8.10 5.40 7.49
CA VAL A 21 8.33 4.51 8.64
C VAL A 21 8.65 3.09 8.16
N VAL A 22 7.88 2.58 7.22
CA VAL A 22 8.09 1.23 6.69
C VAL A 22 9.43 1.15 5.97
N ALA A 23 9.77 2.14 5.15
CA ALA A 23 11.02 2.15 4.40
C ALA A 23 12.24 2.18 5.31
N ALA A 24 12.12 2.74 6.50
CA ALA A 24 13.20 2.80 7.48
C ALA A 24 13.26 1.57 8.39
N SER A 25 12.31 0.66 8.29
CA SER A 25 12.24 -0.52 9.16
C SER A 25 13.29 -1.56 8.79
N PRO A 26 13.95 -2.18 9.78
CA PRO A 26 14.88 -3.27 9.50
C PRO A 26 14.19 -4.61 9.22
N VAL A 27 12.90 -4.74 9.51
CA VAL A 27 12.15 -6.02 9.38
C VAL A 27 11.07 -5.98 8.32
N ALA A 28 10.78 -4.80 7.75
CA ALA A 28 9.77 -4.64 6.72
C ALA A 28 10.33 -3.83 5.55
N GLU A 29 9.74 -4.02 4.37
CA GLU A 29 10.09 -3.20 3.21
C GLU A 29 8.81 -2.69 2.55
N LEU A 30 8.87 -1.46 2.04
CA LEU A 30 7.79 -0.89 1.27
C LEU A 30 7.81 -1.53 -0.12
N SER A 31 6.67 -2.08 -0.55
CA SER A 31 6.60 -2.79 -1.83
C SER A 31 5.74 -2.09 -2.88
N ALA A 32 4.72 -1.33 -2.47
CA ALA A 32 3.81 -0.70 -3.42
C ALA A 32 2.97 0.38 -2.76
N PHE A 33 2.43 1.27 -3.60
CA PHE A 33 1.33 2.16 -3.25
C PHE A 33 0.09 1.75 -4.02
N VAL A 34 -1.06 1.82 -3.37
CA VAL A 34 -2.37 1.60 -3.98
C VAL A 34 -3.15 2.90 -3.86
N ASP A 35 -3.47 3.54 -4.97
CA ASP A 35 -4.21 4.80 -4.96
C ASP A 35 -4.94 4.96 -6.29
N PRO A 36 -6.28 5.20 -6.29
CA PRO A 36 -7.02 5.41 -7.53
C PRO A 36 -6.59 6.67 -8.28
N ASN A 37 -5.99 7.64 -7.58
CA ASN A 37 -5.44 8.83 -8.22
C ASN A 37 -4.08 8.49 -8.81
N THR A 38 -4.02 8.34 -10.14
CA THR A 38 -2.81 7.93 -10.84
C THR A 38 -1.67 8.91 -10.64
N ALA A 39 -1.95 10.21 -10.68
CA ALA A 39 -0.90 11.22 -10.51
C ALA A 39 -0.24 11.14 -9.14
N THR A 40 -1.06 11.08 -8.08
CA THR A 40 -0.57 11.01 -6.70
C THR A 40 0.14 9.68 -6.43
N GLY A 41 -0.49 8.58 -6.86
CA GLY A 41 0.07 7.24 -6.65
C GLY A 41 1.36 7.01 -7.40
N SER A 42 1.42 7.42 -8.65
CA SER A 42 2.64 7.28 -9.47
C SER A 42 3.79 8.10 -8.93
N LYS A 43 3.51 9.32 -8.46
CA LYS A 43 4.55 10.16 -7.88
C LYS A 43 5.13 9.54 -6.62
N ALA A 44 4.25 9.06 -5.72
CA ALA A 44 4.70 8.42 -4.50
C ALA A 44 5.52 7.16 -4.81
N ALA A 45 5.05 6.34 -5.74
CA ALA A 45 5.76 5.13 -6.13
C ALA A 45 7.14 5.44 -6.72
N SER A 46 7.22 6.48 -7.56
CA SER A 46 8.48 6.91 -8.14
C SER A 46 9.45 7.42 -7.08
N ASP A 47 8.95 8.22 -6.12
CA ASP A 47 9.78 8.80 -5.06
C ASP A 47 10.37 7.72 -4.16
N PHE A 48 9.66 6.63 -3.95
CA PHE A 48 10.10 5.52 -3.10
C PHE A 48 10.69 4.34 -3.88
N GLY A 49 10.67 4.40 -5.20
CA GLY A 49 11.22 3.32 -6.03
C GLY A 49 10.42 2.04 -5.98
N VAL A 50 9.09 2.13 -5.83
CA VAL A 50 8.19 0.97 -5.71
C VAL A 50 7.08 1.03 -6.77
N ARG A 51 6.22 0.02 -6.79
CA ARG A 51 5.14 -0.10 -7.77
C ARG A 51 3.92 0.70 -7.35
N HIS A 52 3.09 1.05 -8.33
CA HIS A 52 1.80 1.71 -8.11
C HIS A 52 0.67 0.85 -8.70
N PHE A 53 -0.41 0.71 -7.93
CA PHE A 53 -1.65 0.07 -8.39
C PHE A 53 -2.81 1.03 -8.17
N THR A 54 -3.79 1.00 -9.05
CA THR A 54 -4.95 1.90 -8.96
C THR A 54 -6.02 1.37 -8.01
N ASP A 55 -6.01 0.08 -7.71
CA ASP A 55 -6.94 -0.51 -6.73
C ASP A 55 -6.32 -1.71 -6.04
N ALA A 56 -6.94 -2.10 -4.91
CA ALA A 56 -6.44 -3.21 -4.11
C ALA A 56 -6.51 -4.55 -4.84
N ALA A 57 -7.51 -4.75 -5.69
CA ALA A 57 -7.66 -5.99 -6.43
C ALA A 57 -6.48 -6.21 -7.38
N ALA A 58 -6.00 -5.15 -8.04
CA ALA A 58 -4.84 -5.24 -8.91
C ALA A 58 -3.58 -5.61 -8.12
N ALA A 59 -3.40 -5.00 -6.93
CA ALA A 59 -2.27 -5.32 -6.07
C ALA A 59 -2.31 -6.77 -5.59
N LEU A 60 -3.49 -7.27 -5.22
CA LEU A 60 -3.66 -8.67 -4.80
C LEU A 60 -3.35 -9.63 -5.93
N THR A 61 -3.84 -9.35 -7.14
CA THR A 61 -3.59 -10.19 -8.31
C THR A 61 -2.09 -10.28 -8.60
N ALA A 62 -1.36 -9.19 -8.41
CA ALA A 62 0.07 -9.14 -8.62
C ALA A 62 0.87 -9.69 -7.44
N ASN A 63 0.20 -10.07 -6.35
CA ASN A 63 0.85 -10.51 -5.10
C ASN A 63 1.89 -9.49 -4.64
N ALA A 64 1.48 -8.22 -4.60
CA ALA A 64 2.40 -7.10 -4.42
C ALA A 64 2.93 -6.97 -2.99
N ALA A 65 2.22 -7.50 -1.99
CA ALA A 65 2.61 -7.34 -0.59
C ALA A 65 2.09 -8.47 0.28
N ASP A 66 2.72 -8.64 1.45
CA ASP A 66 2.29 -9.60 2.46
C ASP A 66 1.24 -9.00 3.38
N ALA A 67 1.30 -7.69 3.60
CA ALA A 67 0.38 -6.95 4.45
C ALA A 67 0.15 -5.54 3.90
N TYR A 68 -0.92 -4.89 4.35
CA TYR A 68 -1.33 -3.59 3.84
C TYR A 68 -1.61 -2.63 4.98
N ILE A 69 -1.18 -1.38 4.84
CA ILE A 69 -1.58 -0.29 5.72
C ILE A 69 -2.56 0.57 4.93
N VAL A 70 -3.77 0.76 5.46
CA VAL A 70 -4.82 1.51 4.78
C VAL A 70 -4.89 2.91 5.36
N ALA A 71 -4.48 3.90 4.56
CA ALA A 71 -4.52 5.31 4.90
C ALA A 71 -5.43 6.09 3.94
N ALA A 72 -6.39 5.39 3.32
CA ALA A 72 -7.33 5.98 2.38
C ALA A 72 -8.41 6.79 3.11
N PRO A 73 -9.11 7.72 2.41
CA PRO A 73 -10.24 8.43 3.01
C PRO A 73 -11.29 7.46 3.55
N ASP A 74 -12.03 7.89 4.59
CA ASP A 74 -13.03 7.07 5.27
C ASP A 74 -14.05 6.45 4.32
N THR A 75 -14.45 7.16 3.27
CA THR A 75 -15.43 6.67 2.31
C THR A 75 -14.98 5.41 1.57
N LEU A 76 -13.68 5.19 1.44
CA LEU A 76 -13.11 4.03 0.74
C LEU A 76 -12.50 3.01 1.69
N HIS A 77 -12.29 3.39 2.94
CA HIS A 77 -11.53 2.60 3.91
C HIS A 77 -12.18 1.23 4.15
N GLU A 78 -13.50 1.21 4.37
CA GLU A 78 -14.20 -0.02 4.68
C GLU A 78 -14.15 -1.02 3.50
N ASP A 79 -14.42 -0.54 2.29
CA ASP A 79 -14.43 -1.40 1.11
C ASP A 79 -13.04 -2.00 0.84
N VAL A 80 -12.00 -1.18 0.96
CA VAL A 80 -10.63 -1.63 0.77
C VAL A 80 -10.25 -2.67 1.82
N CYS A 81 -10.55 -2.40 3.09
CA CYS A 81 -10.25 -3.35 4.16
C CYS A 81 -10.97 -4.67 3.95
N ARG A 82 -12.24 -4.63 3.53
CA ARG A 82 -13.00 -5.85 3.26
C ARG A 82 -12.34 -6.66 2.13
N THR A 83 -11.97 -5.99 1.03
CA THR A 83 -11.30 -6.66 -0.08
C THR A 83 -10.03 -7.37 0.37
N LEU A 84 -9.21 -6.69 1.16
CA LEU A 84 -7.95 -7.25 1.64
C LEU A 84 -8.15 -8.38 2.62
N LEU A 85 -9.09 -8.22 3.57
CA LEU A 85 -9.37 -9.25 4.56
C LEU A 85 -9.98 -10.50 3.92
N ASP A 86 -10.85 -10.33 2.94
CA ASP A 86 -11.43 -11.45 2.20
C ASP A 86 -10.36 -12.24 1.44
N ALA A 87 -9.27 -11.59 1.06
CA ALA A 87 -8.14 -12.24 0.42
C ALA A 87 -7.16 -12.85 1.44
N GLY A 88 -7.43 -12.73 2.74
CA GLY A 88 -6.59 -13.28 3.79
C GLY A 88 -5.34 -12.45 4.09
N LYS A 89 -5.32 -11.17 3.72
CA LYS A 89 -4.16 -10.32 3.96
C LYS A 89 -4.33 -9.49 5.23
N PRO A 90 -3.31 -9.41 6.09
CA PRO A 90 -3.31 -8.49 7.23
C PRO A 90 -3.38 -7.03 6.78
N VAL A 91 -4.09 -6.23 7.54
CA VAL A 91 -4.33 -4.81 7.26
C VAL A 91 -3.88 -3.96 8.43
#